data_2626d8c2d8742fb087500e890fa2fb7f
#
_entry.id   2626d8c2d8742fb087500e890fa2fb7f
#
_cell.length_a   1.000
_cell.length_b   1.000
_cell.length_c   1.000
_cell.angle_alpha   90.00
_cell.angle_beta   90.00
_cell.angle_gamma   90.00
#
_symmetry.space_group_name_H-M   'P 1'
#
loop_
_entity.id
_entity.type
_entity.pdbx_description
1 polymer ?
#
loop_
_entity_poly.entity_id
_entity_poly.type
_entity_poly.pdbx_seq_one_letter_code
_entity_poly.pdbx_strand_id
1 'polypeptide(L)'
;AKGHLSMRLNMARRDEIGDLARAMDSFTDDLQQLVQGLQAIAAGDLARDFKAHDGADEINPALQKATDTLRAMSAEAQLLSRAAVEGRLSTRADAAKFQGEYLRIVQGVNETLDAVVAPVNDVMRVMGRIEQGDLTARISTSYQGDFQKLAEAINNSAGRLGQSLAGISTAASS
;
A
#
# COMPACT_ATOMS: atom_id res chain seq x y z
N ALA A 1 -27.80 29.47 -4.95
CA ALA A 1 -26.75 28.81 -5.75
C ALA A 1 -26.88 27.30 -5.60
N LYS A 2 -27.17 26.58 -6.69
CA LYS A 2 -27.34 25.10 -6.68
C LYS A 2 -26.04 24.40 -7.15
N GLY A 3 -24.86 24.92 -6.74
CA GLY A 3 -23.56 24.33 -7.12
C GLY A 3 -23.12 24.59 -8.56
N HIS A 4 -23.75 25.53 -9.27
CA HIS A 4 -23.34 25.92 -10.63
C HIS A 4 -22.21 26.96 -10.56
N LEU A 5 -21.00 26.58 -10.94
CA LEU A 5 -19.80 27.44 -10.91
C LEU A 5 -19.48 28.07 -12.29
N SER A 6 -20.37 27.94 -13.28
CA SER A 6 -20.16 28.46 -14.64
C SER A 6 -20.70 29.87 -14.85
N MET A 7 -21.51 30.39 -13.92
CA MET A 7 -22.06 31.73 -14.01
C MET A 7 -21.02 32.80 -13.65
N ARG A 8 -20.92 33.83 -14.46
CA ARG A 8 -20.12 35.04 -14.21
C ARG A 8 -21.01 36.25 -14.32
N LEU A 9 -20.72 37.26 -13.49
CA LEU A 9 -21.44 38.53 -13.54
C LEU A 9 -20.96 39.40 -14.71
N ASN A 10 -19.67 39.32 -15.07
CA ASN A 10 -19.06 40.00 -16.19
C ASN A 10 -19.42 41.51 -16.29
N MET A 11 -19.48 42.20 -15.16
CA MET A 11 -19.89 43.61 -15.09
C MET A 11 -18.73 44.54 -15.45
N ALA A 12 -18.87 45.30 -16.52
CA ALA A 12 -17.90 46.31 -16.98
C ALA A 12 -18.00 47.66 -16.24
N ARG A 13 -18.52 47.70 -15.03
CA ARG A 13 -18.65 48.91 -14.18
C ARG A 13 -17.32 49.22 -13.49
N ARG A 14 -17.06 50.51 -13.25
CA ARG A 14 -15.86 51.03 -12.56
C ARG A 14 -16.22 51.66 -11.21
N ASP A 15 -17.21 51.16 -10.55
CA ASP A 15 -17.70 51.58 -9.24
C ASP A 15 -17.65 50.37 -8.27
N GLU A 16 -18.07 50.58 -7.04
CA GLU A 16 -18.08 49.58 -5.98
C GLU A 16 -18.86 48.30 -6.35
N ILE A 17 -19.89 48.42 -7.19
CA ILE A 17 -20.67 47.29 -7.72
C ILE A 17 -19.82 46.50 -8.73
N GLY A 18 -19.03 47.18 -9.55
CA GLY A 18 -18.10 46.54 -10.48
C GLY A 18 -16.95 45.84 -9.75
N ASP A 19 -16.44 46.41 -8.66
CA ASP A 19 -15.42 45.76 -7.82
C ASP A 19 -15.95 44.51 -7.14
N LEU A 20 -17.18 44.57 -6.59
CA LEU A 20 -17.86 43.42 -6.02
C LEU A 20 -18.09 42.31 -7.05
N ALA A 21 -18.51 42.69 -8.28
CA ALA A 21 -18.73 41.72 -9.34
C ALA A 21 -17.42 40.99 -9.72
N ARG A 22 -16.32 41.72 -9.85
CA ARG A 22 -14.99 41.14 -10.12
C ARG A 22 -14.51 40.21 -9.00
N ALA A 23 -14.69 40.60 -7.75
CA ALA A 23 -14.37 39.77 -6.60
C ALA A 23 -15.18 38.46 -6.59
N MET A 24 -16.49 38.53 -6.91
CA MET A 24 -17.34 37.34 -7.01
C MET A 24 -16.96 36.44 -8.20
N ASP A 25 -16.60 37.01 -9.33
CA ASP A 25 -16.15 36.23 -10.49
C ASP A 25 -14.83 35.55 -10.18
N SER A 26 -13.86 36.23 -9.56
CA SER A 26 -12.58 35.63 -9.09
C SER A 26 -12.82 34.50 -8.10
N PHE A 27 -13.67 34.71 -7.10
CA PHE A 27 -14.02 33.64 -6.14
C PHE A 27 -14.66 32.42 -6.83
N THR A 28 -15.47 32.65 -7.85
CA THR A 28 -16.08 31.54 -8.61
C THR A 28 -15.02 30.79 -9.43
N ASP A 29 -14.03 31.49 -9.97
CA ASP A 29 -12.88 30.86 -10.67
C ASP A 29 -12.06 30.01 -9.73
N ASP A 30 -11.77 30.47 -8.51
CA ASP A 30 -11.04 29.72 -7.49
C ASP A 30 -11.80 28.44 -7.09
N LEU A 31 -13.12 28.55 -6.88
CA LEU A 31 -13.97 27.37 -6.60
C LEU A 31 -13.99 26.38 -7.78
N GLN A 32 -14.00 26.88 -9.01
CA GLN A 32 -13.98 26.01 -10.18
C GLN A 32 -12.64 25.27 -10.31
N GLN A 33 -11.53 25.93 -10.03
CA GLN A 33 -10.19 25.31 -9.99
C GLN A 33 -10.11 24.25 -8.89
N LEU A 34 -10.66 24.53 -7.69
CA LEU A 34 -10.75 23.58 -6.60
C LEU A 34 -11.51 22.30 -7.02
N VAL A 35 -12.69 22.46 -7.64
CA VAL A 35 -13.48 21.31 -8.11
C VAL A 35 -12.72 20.51 -9.16
N GLN A 36 -12.06 21.17 -10.11
CA GLN A 36 -11.23 20.48 -11.11
C GLN A 36 -10.06 19.73 -10.46
N GLY A 37 -9.42 20.31 -9.45
CA GLY A 37 -8.37 19.66 -8.68
C GLY A 37 -8.85 18.41 -7.97
N LEU A 38 -9.99 18.51 -7.28
CA LEU A 38 -10.62 17.36 -6.61
C LEU A 38 -11.02 16.26 -7.59
N GLN A 39 -11.55 16.63 -8.76
CA GLN A 39 -11.90 15.68 -9.82
C GLN A 39 -10.67 14.95 -10.38
N ALA A 40 -9.56 15.66 -10.57
CA ALA A 40 -8.29 15.05 -11.00
C ALA A 40 -7.78 14.04 -9.96
N ILE A 41 -7.75 14.42 -8.68
CA ILE A 41 -7.37 13.52 -7.58
C ILE A 41 -8.29 12.29 -7.53
N ALA A 42 -9.61 12.49 -7.63
CA ALA A 42 -10.60 11.41 -7.64
C ALA A 42 -10.45 10.46 -8.84
N ALA A 43 -9.98 10.97 -9.98
CA ALA A 43 -9.67 10.17 -11.17
C ALA A 43 -8.30 9.46 -11.08
N GLY A 44 -7.53 9.68 -10.00
CA GLY A 44 -6.19 9.12 -9.83
C GLY A 44 -5.08 9.89 -10.56
N ASP A 45 -5.39 11.05 -11.14
CA ASP A 45 -4.38 11.95 -11.70
C ASP A 45 -3.71 12.72 -10.56
N LEU A 46 -2.60 12.20 -10.12
CA LEU A 46 -1.77 12.78 -9.06
C LEU A 46 -0.58 13.58 -9.64
N ALA A 47 -0.49 13.78 -10.94
CA ALA A 47 0.63 14.50 -11.55
C ALA A 47 0.56 16.01 -11.35
N ARG A 48 -0.65 16.54 -11.08
CA ARG A 48 -0.88 17.97 -10.93
C ARG A 48 -0.34 18.49 -9.60
N ASP A 49 0.38 19.62 -9.64
CA ASP A 49 0.82 20.37 -8.47
C ASP A 49 -0.11 21.55 -8.19
N PHE A 50 -0.39 21.76 -6.90
CA PHE A 50 -1.23 22.84 -6.38
C PHE A 50 -0.34 23.83 -5.64
N LYS A 51 0.03 24.93 -6.31
CA LYS A 51 0.88 25.98 -5.72
C LYS A 51 0.00 27.03 -5.08
N ALA A 52 0.36 27.45 -3.85
CA ALA A 52 -0.28 28.57 -3.19
C ALA A 52 -0.18 29.84 -4.06
N HIS A 53 -1.27 30.59 -4.16
CA HIS A 53 -1.30 31.87 -4.88
C HIS A 53 -0.61 32.98 -4.08
N ASP A 54 -0.81 32.96 -2.76
CA ASP A 54 -0.19 33.90 -1.79
C ASP A 54 -0.09 33.25 -0.40
N GLY A 55 0.31 34.02 0.61
CA GLY A 55 0.47 33.54 1.97
C GLY A 55 -0.85 33.32 2.76
N ALA A 56 -1.99 33.70 2.20
CA ALA A 56 -3.31 33.51 2.76
C ALA A 56 -4.09 32.36 2.07
N ASP A 57 -3.51 31.74 1.04
CA ASP A 57 -4.12 30.61 0.34
C ASP A 57 -4.07 29.34 1.21
N GLU A 58 -5.22 28.92 1.69
CA GLU A 58 -5.37 27.67 2.49
C GLU A 58 -5.77 26.47 1.63
N ILE A 59 -6.31 26.71 0.44
CA ILE A 59 -6.92 25.68 -0.42
C ILE A 59 -5.84 24.87 -1.16
N ASN A 60 -5.00 25.55 -1.92
CA ASN A 60 -4.00 24.86 -2.73
C ASN A 60 -2.99 24.07 -1.89
N PRO A 61 -2.48 24.56 -0.73
CA PRO A 61 -1.65 23.76 0.16
C PRO A 61 -2.36 22.53 0.73
N ALA A 62 -3.67 22.62 1.01
CA ALA A 62 -4.45 21.47 1.47
C ALA A 62 -4.60 20.41 0.38
N LEU A 63 -4.89 20.81 -0.87
CA LEU A 63 -4.93 19.91 -2.02
C LEU A 63 -3.55 19.30 -2.31
N GLN A 64 -2.49 20.09 -2.23
CA GLN A 64 -1.12 19.61 -2.41
C GLN A 64 -0.79 18.53 -1.39
N LYS A 65 -1.08 18.78 -0.11
CA LYS A 65 -0.86 17.81 0.97
C LYS A 65 -1.62 16.51 0.74
N ALA A 66 -2.89 16.59 0.33
CA ALA A 66 -3.69 15.41 0.01
C ALA A 66 -3.08 14.61 -1.16
N THR A 67 -2.68 15.31 -2.23
CA THR A 67 -2.04 14.71 -3.41
C THR A 67 -0.72 14.06 -3.06
N ASP A 68 0.12 14.72 -2.26
CA ASP A 68 1.43 14.19 -1.83
C ASP A 68 1.28 12.93 -0.96
N THR A 69 0.25 12.90 -0.09
CA THR A 69 -0.06 11.71 0.70
C THR A 69 -0.43 10.52 -0.20
N LEU A 70 -1.26 10.74 -1.22
CA LEU A 70 -1.65 9.70 -2.18
C LEU A 70 -0.48 9.26 -3.08
N ARG A 71 0.38 10.20 -3.50
CA ARG A 71 1.63 9.89 -4.21
C ARG A 71 2.54 8.99 -3.36
N ALA A 72 2.71 9.34 -2.09
CA ALA A 72 3.51 8.55 -1.16
C ALA A 72 2.95 7.13 -1.00
N MET A 73 1.62 6.97 -0.84
CA MET A 73 0.98 5.65 -0.79
C MET A 73 1.22 4.84 -2.06
N SER A 74 1.06 5.45 -3.23
CA SER A 74 1.32 4.81 -4.52
C SER A 74 2.79 4.35 -4.64
N ALA A 75 3.74 5.18 -4.18
CA ALA A 75 5.15 4.87 -4.19
C ALA A 75 5.49 3.68 -3.26
N GLU A 76 4.91 3.63 -2.05
CA GLU A 76 5.08 2.48 -1.15
C GLU A 76 4.49 1.18 -1.75
N ALA A 77 3.30 1.25 -2.36
CA ALA A 77 2.71 0.10 -3.03
C ALA A 77 3.58 -0.42 -4.19
N GLN A 78 4.14 0.48 -4.99
CA GLN A 78 5.06 0.13 -6.09
C GLN A 78 6.39 -0.44 -5.57
N LEU A 79 6.90 0.07 -4.45
CA LEU A 79 8.10 -0.47 -3.79
C LEU A 79 7.86 -1.92 -3.35
N LEU A 80 6.74 -2.20 -2.69
CA LEU A 80 6.37 -3.54 -2.26
C LEU A 80 6.16 -4.49 -3.44
N SER A 81 5.49 -4.04 -4.50
CA SER A 81 5.27 -4.82 -5.71
C SER A 81 6.60 -5.23 -6.37
N ARG A 82 7.52 -4.29 -6.52
CA ARG A 82 8.86 -4.58 -7.07
C ARG A 82 9.64 -5.53 -6.17
N ALA A 83 9.63 -5.29 -4.86
CA ALA A 83 10.31 -6.15 -3.91
C ALA A 83 9.77 -7.59 -3.94
N ALA A 84 8.45 -7.76 -4.08
CA ALA A 84 7.83 -9.08 -4.20
C ALA A 84 8.26 -9.80 -5.49
N VAL A 85 8.28 -9.12 -6.63
CA VAL A 85 8.76 -9.68 -7.91
C VAL A 85 10.23 -10.07 -7.84
N GLU A 86 11.04 -9.28 -7.12
CA GLU A 86 12.47 -9.55 -6.92
C GLU A 86 12.76 -10.60 -5.82
N GLY A 87 11.73 -11.14 -5.17
CA GLY A 87 11.86 -12.11 -4.08
C GLY A 87 12.34 -11.52 -2.75
N ARG A 88 12.37 -10.19 -2.61
CA ARG A 88 12.76 -9.50 -1.37
C ARG A 88 11.58 -9.40 -0.41
N LEU A 89 11.17 -10.55 0.11
CA LEU A 89 9.94 -10.70 0.90
C LEU A 89 9.97 -10.02 2.28
N SER A 90 11.14 -9.61 2.76
CA SER A 90 11.29 -8.87 4.02
C SER A 90 11.02 -7.37 3.90
N THR A 91 10.85 -6.85 2.69
CA THR A 91 10.54 -5.43 2.47
C THR A 91 9.17 -5.07 3.03
N ARG A 92 9.08 -3.92 3.71
CA ARG A 92 7.84 -3.36 4.24
C ARG A 92 7.70 -1.91 3.82
N ALA A 93 6.46 -1.43 3.72
CA ALA A 93 6.15 -0.04 3.50
C ALA A 93 6.44 0.78 4.76
N ASP A 94 6.91 2.01 4.58
CA ASP A 94 7.20 2.92 5.68
C ASP A 94 5.91 3.57 6.21
N ALA A 95 5.32 2.95 7.22
CA ALA A 95 4.09 3.43 7.85
C ALA A 95 4.26 4.77 8.57
N ALA A 96 5.49 5.15 8.99
CA ALA A 96 5.74 6.39 9.71
C ALA A 96 5.51 7.65 8.85
N LYS A 97 5.46 7.51 7.53
CA LYS A 97 5.12 8.59 6.60
C LYS A 97 3.64 9.00 6.63
N PHE A 98 2.77 8.21 7.26
CA PHE A 98 1.33 8.35 7.17
C PHE A 98 0.69 8.60 8.53
N GLN A 99 -0.54 9.13 8.50
CA GLN A 99 -1.35 9.42 9.68
C GLN A 99 -2.81 8.98 9.44
N GLY A 100 -3.58 8.81 10.53
CA GLY A 100 -5.00 8.46 10.45
C GLY A 100 -5.25 7.16 9.70
N GLU A 101 -6.24 7.15 8.83
CA GLU A 101 -6.61 5.95 8.05
C GLU A 101 -5.53 5.52 7.06
N TYR A 102 -4.74 6.44 6.51
CA TYR A 102 -3.62 6.08 5.63
C TYR A 102 -2.55 5.26 6.35
N LEU A 103 -2.24 5.61 7.60
CA LEU A 103 -1.36 4.82 8.47
C LEU A 103 -1.92 3.40 8.65
N ARG A 104 -3.22 3.28 8.96
CA ARG A 104 -3.88 1.99 9.17
C ARG A 104 -3.86 1.10 7.93
N ILE A 105 -4.07 1.69 6.75
CA ILE A 105 -3.98 0.96 5.48
C ILE A 105 -2.58 0.40 5.27
N VAL A 106 -1.54 1.22 5.45
CA VAL A 106 -0.15 0.80 5.25
C VAL A 106 0.28 -0.25 6.29
N GLN A 107 -0.14 -0.10 7.54
CA GLN A 107 0.07 -1.11 8.59
C GLN A 107 -0.61 -2.44 8.25
N GLY A 108 -1.88 -2.42 7.81
CA GLY A 108 -2.61 -3.62 7.41
C GLY A 108 -1.98 -4.34 6.22
N VAL A 109 -1.39 -3.60 5.27
CA VAL A 109 -0.61 -4.19 4.17
C VAL A 109 0.65 -4.88 4.72
N ASN A 110 1.39 -4.24 5.62
CA ASN A 110 2.57 -4.85 6.24
C ASN A 110 2.22 -6.11 7.04
N GLU A 111 1.15 -6.06 7.84
CA GLU A 111 0.65 -7.23 8.60
C GLU A 111 0.24 -8.39 7.67
N THR A 112 -0.39 -8.08 6.53
CA THR A 112 -0.73 -9.08 5.52
C THR A 112 0.52 -9.75 4.96
N LEU A 113 1.56 -8.96 4.65
CA LEU A 113 2.85 -9.49 4.20
C LEU A 113 3.52 -10.35 5.27
N ASP A 114 3.48 -9.94 6.54
CA ASP A 114 4.02 -10.74 7.66
C ASP A 114 3.32 -12.09 7.77
N ALA A 115 2.00 -12.11 7.68
CA ALA A 115 1.20 -13.33 7.73
C ALA A 115 1.50 -14.32 6.59
N VAL A 116 1.90 -13.80 5.41
CA VAL A 116 2.27 -14.64 4.25
C VAL A 116 3.75 -15.06 4.32
N VAL A 117 4.63 -14.19 4.75
CA VAL A 117 6.09 -14.43 4.72
C VAL A 117 6.52 -15.38 5.85
N ALA A 118 5.89 -15.32 7.01
CA ALA A 118 6.25 -16.18 8.15
C ALA A 118 6.18 -17.71 7.82
N PRO A 119 5.08 -18.24 7.28
CA PRO A 119 5.02 -19.66 6.90
C PRO A 119 5.99 -20.02 5.77
N VAL A 120 6.24 -19.12 4.82
CA VAL A 120 7.24 -19.34 3.75
C VAL A 120 8.65 -19.48 4.34
N ASN A 121 9.02 -18.64 5.29
CA ASN A 121 10.31 -18.73 6.00
C ASN A 121 10.43 -20.03 6.80
N ASP A 122 9.36 -20.48 7.45
CA ASP A 122 9.36 -21.77 8.17
C ASP A 122 9.57 -22.95 7.22
N VAL A 123 8.93 -22.93 6.03
CA VAL A 123 9.16 -23.94 4.99
C VAL A 123 10.63 -23.92 4.53
N MET A 124 11.17 -22.75 4.20
CA MET A 124 12.57 -22.62 3.78
C MET A 124 13.53 -23.13 4.85
N ARG A 125 13.30 -22.81 6.12
CA ARG A 125 14.11 -23.27 7.23
C ARG A 125 14.09 -24.79 7.37
N VAL A 126 12.92 -25.43 7.30
CA VAL A 126 12.78 -26.88 7.43
C VAL A 126 13.38 -27.59 6.22
N MET A 127 13.14 -27.09 5.01
CA MET A 127 13.73 -27.65 3.78
C MET A 127 15.25 -27.55 3.78
N GLY A 128 15.83 -26.43 4.23
CA GLY A 128 17.29 -26.29 4.37
C GLY A 128 17.90 -27.26 5.39
N ARG A 129 17.18 -27.61 6.46
CA ARG A 129 17.62 -28.65 7.41
C ARG A 129 17.54 -30.06 6.80
N ILE A 130 16.47 -30.33 6.05
CA ILE A 130 16.32 -31.62 5.33
C ILE A 130 17.46 -31.78 4.31
N GLU A 131 17.82 -30.74 3.58
CA GLU A 131 18.96 -30.73 2.65
C GLU A 131 20.28 -31.10 3.35
N GLN A 132 20.45 -30.67 4.60
CA GLN A 132 21.62 -30.99 5.44
C GLN A 132 21.53 -32.39 6.08
N GLY A 133 20.51 -33.19 5.75
CA GLY A 133 20.30 -34.54 6.28
C GLY A 133 19.50 -34.62 7.59
N ASP A 134 19.05 -33.49 8.15
CA ASP A 134 18.18 -33.49 9.33
C ASP A 134 16.73 -33.71 8.96
N LEU A 135 16.33 -34.98 8.88
CA LEU A 135 14.96 -35.40 8.59
C LEU A 135 14.01 -35.30 9.80
N THR A 136 14.53 -34.87 10.95
CA THR A 136 13.70 -34.63 12.15
C THR A 136 13.09 -33.25 12.21
N ALA A 137 13.61 -32.33 11.39
CA ALA A 137 13.11 -30.95 11.33
C ALA A 137 11.63 -30.90 10.96
N ARG A 138 10.88 -30.06 11.68
CA ARG A 138 9.43 -29.88 11.49
C ARG A 138 9.05 -28.40 11.57
N ILE A 139 7.95 -28.04 10.94
CA ILE A 139 7.24 -26.78 11.17
C ILE A 139 6.39 -27.02 12.43
N SER A 140 6.73 -26.36 13.51
CA SER A 140 6.03 -26.47 14.81
C SER A 140 5.03 -25.32 15.03
N THR A 141 5.12 -24.25 14.24
CA THR A 141 4.18 -23.13 14.31
C THR A 141 2.80 -23.57 13.86
N SER A 142 1.76 -23.24 14.63
CA SER A 142 0.37 -23.49 14.25
C SER A 142 -0.10 -22.40 13.30
N TYR A 143 -0.45 -22.78 12.10
CA TYR A 143 -1.04 -21.91 11.09
C TYR A 143 -2.53 -22.20 10.91
N GLN A 144 -3.21 -21.40 10.09
CA GLN A 144 -4.62 -21.58 9.75
C GLN A 144 -4.78 -21.82 8.24
N GLY A 145 -5.89 -22.48 7.85
CA GLY A 145 -6.27 -22.62 6.45
C GLY A 145 -5.23 -23.31 5.57
N ASP A 146 -4.87 -22.70 4.46
CA ASP A 146 -3.95 -23.31 3.50
C ASP A 146 -2.51 -23.36 3.98
N PHE A 147 -2.09 -22.45 4.85
CA PHE A 147 -0.75 -22.52 5.47
C PHE A 147 -0.62 -23.69 6.45
N GLN A 148 -1.71 -24.09 7.13
CA GLN A 148 -1.73 -25.30 7.93
C GLN A 148 -1.54 -26.54 7.05
N LYS A 149 -2.27 -26.63 5.93
CA LYS A 149 -2.12 -27.74 4.96
C LYS A 149 -0.71 -27.83 4.41
N LEU A 150 -0.08 -26.69 4.11
CA LEU A 150 1.30 -26.62 3.65
C LEU A 150 2.28 -27.15 4.71
N ALA A 151 2.14 -26.70 5.96
CA ALA A 151 2.98 -27.17 7.06
C ALA A 151 2.85 -28.68 7.29
N GLU A 152 1.62 -29.22 7.25
CA GLU A 152 1.35 -30.66 7.36
C GLU A 152 1.98 -31.45 6.20
N ALA A 153 1.85 -30.96 4.95
CA ALA A 153 2.45 -31.61 3.79
C ALA A 153 3.97 -31.70 3.89
N ILE A 154 4.64 -30.62 4.32
CA ILE A 154 6.09 -30.59 4.54
C ILE A 154 6.49 -31.56 5.67
N ASN A 155 5.78 -31.54 6.81
CA ASN A 155 6.05 -32.40 7.95
C ASN A 155 5.88 -33.88 7.60
N ASN A 156 4.83 -34.22 6.86
CA ASN A 156 4.57 -35.57 6.39
C ASN A 156 5.65 -36.06 5.41
N SER A 157 6.07 -35.19 4.48
CA SER A 157 7.12 -35.50 3.51
C SER A 157 8.47 -35.79 4.22
N ALA A 158 8.85 -34.94 5.17
CA ALA A 158 10.06 -35.16 5.98
C ALA A 158 10.00 -36.46 6.77
N GLY A 159 8.82 -36.79 7.35
CA GLY A 159 8.62 -38.04 8.09
C GLY A 159 8.77 -39.29 7.19
N ARG A 160 8.16 -39.26 6.01
CA ARG A 160 8.25 -40.37 5.03
C ARG A 160 9.68 -40.59 4.53
N LEU A 161 10.42 -39.53 4.25
CA LEU A 161 11.83 -39.60 3.87
C LEU A 161 12.68 -40.26 4.98
N GLY A 162 12.46 -39.84 6.24
CA GLY A 162 13.17 -40.45 7.39
C GLY A 162 12.89 -41.92 7.55
N GLN A 163 11.61 -42.35 7.43
CA GLN A 163 11.23 -43.77 7.51
C GLN A 163 11.85 -44.60 6.36
N SER A 164 11.84 -44.07 5.13
CA SER A 164 12.41 -44.77 3.98
C SER A 164 13.92 -44.98 4.12
N LEU A 165 14.65 -43.98 4.59
CA LEU A 165 16.10 -44.10 4.84
C LEU A 165 16.43 -45.03 5.98
N ALA A 166 15.66 -45.02 7.06
CA ALA A 166 15.82 -45.99 8.19
C ALA A 166 15.58 -47.43 7.71
N GLY A 167 14.54 -47.67 6.88
CA GLY A 167 14.26 -48.98 6.29
C GLY A 167 15.38 -49.49 5.40
N ILE A 168 15.96 -48.63 4.57
CA ILE A 168 17.13 -48.99 3.72
C ILE A 168 18.36 -49.33 4.58
N SER A 169 18.66 -48.56 5.62
CA SER A 169 19.77 -48.81 6.53
C SER A 169 19.61 -50.15 7.26
N THR A 170 18.41 -50.51 7.69
CA THR A 170 18.15 -51.79 8.33
C THR A 170 18.31 -52.95 7.35
N ALA A 171 17.83 -52.84 6.11
CA ALA A 171 17.96 -53.86 5.09
C ALA A 171 19.40 -54.06 4.61
N ALA A 172 20.24 -53.01 4.66
CA ALA A 172 21.65 -53.08 4.29
C ALA A 172 22.55 -53.66 5.39
N SER A 173 22.01 -53.77 6.62
CA SER A 173 22.76 -54.30 7.81
C SER A 173 22.38 -55.76 8.19
N SER A 174 21.41 -56.33 7.45
CA SER A 174 20.97 -57.71 7.56
C SER A 174 21.50 -58.58 6.45
#